data_234d7fef450a7fd2a390cd7bbc6cfb61
#
_entry.id   234d7fef450a7fd2a390cd7bbc6cfb61
#
_cell.length_a   1.000
_cell.length_b   1.000
_cell.length_c   1.000
_cell.angle_alpha   90.00
_cell.angle_beta   90.00
_cell.angle_gamma   90.00
#
_symmetry.space_group_name_H-M   'P 1'
#
loop_
_entity.id
_entity.type
_entity.pdbx_description
1 polymer ?
#
loop_
_entity_poly.entity_id
_entity_poly.type
_entity_poly.pdbx_seq_one_letter_code
_entity_poly.pdbx_strand_id
1 'polypeptide(L)'
;FLSHISRFLTGIEIHPGAKIGNLLFIDHGMGVVIGETSIIGNNVTIYHGVTLGGTSPSEDSVSQINTKRHPTIGNNVIIGSGAQVLGPISVGNNCKIGSNSVVTKDIEENISVVGIPARHTSKSSNDSESFAAYGLTSGKDSRKTIVENLIKDNEILKKRIEDIESKLK
;
A
#
# COMPACT_ATOMS: atom_id res chain seq x y z
N PHE A 1 17.72 -6.21 -23.72
CA PHE A 1 17.57 -7.58 -24.24
C PHE A 1 17.39 -8.61 -23.10
N LEU A 2 18.34 -8.71 -22.17
CA LEU A 2 18.26 -9.68 -21.06
C LEU A 2 17.01 -9.51 -20.20
N SER A 3 16.61 -8.27 -19.91
CA SER A 3 15.41 -7.98 -19.14
C SER A 3 14.12 -8.51 -19.82
N HIS A 4 14.04 -8.42 -21.15
CA HIS A 4 12.92 -8.97 -21.91
C HIS A 4 12.87 -10.49 -21.90
N ILE A 5 14.02 -11.15 -21.99
CA ILE A 5 14.12 -12.61 -21.87
C ILE A 5 13.70 -13.04 -20.45
N SER A 6 14.22 -12.36 -19.42
CA SER A 6 13.81 -12.63 -18.03
C SER A 6 12.32 -12.49 -17.82
N ARG A 7 11.73 -11.41 -18.31
CA ARG A 7 10.27 -11.20 -18.26
C ARG A 7 9.50 -12.33 -18.95
N PHE A 8 9.92 -12.73 -20.13
CA PHE A 8 9.27 -13.82 -20.87
C PHE A 8 9.32 -15.16 -20.11
N LEU A 9 10.43 -15.46 -19.47
CA LEU A 9 10.62 -16.74 -18.76
C LEU A 9 9.97 -16.74 -17.37
N THR A 10 9.95 -15.61 -16.66
CA THR A 10 9.57 -15.53 -15.25
C THR A 10 8.27 -14.77 -14.99
N GLY A 11 7.81 -13.98 -15.95
CA GLY A 11 6.70 -13.02 -15.75
C GLY A 11 7.07 -11.83 -14.84
N ILE A 12 8.37 -11.64 -14.54
CA ILE A 12 8.88 -10.55 -13.71
C ILE A 12 9.58 -9.52 -14.61
N GLU A 13 9.16 -8.26 -14.53
CA GLU A 13 9.78 -7.16 -15.23
C GLU A 13 10.60 -6.30 -14.28
N ILE A 14 11.92 -6.28 -14.45
CA ILE A 14 12.82 -5.37 -13.73
C ILE A 14 13.52 -4.52 -14.77
N HIS A 15 13.29 -3.21 -14.72
CA HIS A 15 13.98 -2.29 -15.63
C HIS A 15 15.48 -2.24 -15.29
N PRO A 16 16.38 -2.28 -16.29
CA PRO A 16 17.83 -2.29 -16.03
C PRO A 16 18.37 -1.07 -15.28
N GLY A 17 17.64 0.03 -15.29
CA GLY A 17 17.98 1.26 -14.55
C GLY A 17 17.60 1.22 -13.07
N ALA A 18 16.82 0.25 -12.61
CA ALA A 18 16.44 0.13 -11.22
C ALA A 18 17.66 -0.13 -10.33
N LYS A 19 17.70 0.53 -9.17
CA LYS A 19 18.76 0.34 -8.16
C LYS A 19 18.21 -0.55 -7.06
N ILE A 20 18.83 -1.71 -6.87
CA ILE A 20 18.36 -2.72 -5.93
C ILE A 20 19.47 -3.03 -4.94
N GLY A 21 19.15 -2.94 -3.64
CA GLY A 21 20.02 -3.30 -2.55
C GLY A 21 20.16 -4.82 -2.38
N ASN A 22 20.70 -5.23 -1.26
CA ASN A 22 20.94 -6.64 -0.97
C ASN A 22 19.68 -7.34 -0.43
N LEU A 23 19.60 -8.67 -0.64
CA LEU A 23 18.54 -9.52 -0.08
C LEU A 23 17.13 -9.13 -0.53
N LEU A 24 16.96 -8.70 -1.79
CA LEU A 24 15.63 -8.61 -2.37
C LEU A 24 15.07 -10.03 -2.52
N PHE A 25 13.90 -10.28 -1.94
CA PHE A 25 13.18 -11.54 -2.08
C PHE A 25 11.86 -11.30 -2.83
N ILE A 26 11.66 -12.01 -3.94
CA ILE A 26 10.43 -11.97 -4.72
C ILE A 26 9.75 -13.33 -4.61
N ASP A 27 8.58 -13.34 -3.97
CA ASP A 27 7.78 -14.55 -3.77
C ASP A 27 6.64 -14.61 -4.80
N HIS A 28 6.48 -15.76 -5.46
CA HIS A 28 5.47 -15.97 -6.52
C HIS A 28 5.51 -14.93 -7.66
N GLY A 29 6.63 -14.42 -8.03
CA GLY A 29 6.94 -13.19 -8.78
C GLY A 29 6.14 -12.85 -10.04
N MET A 30 5.20 -13.66 -10.51
CA MET A 30 4.41 -13.39 -11.71
C MET A 30 3.73 -12.02 -11.65
N GLY A 31 3.93 -11.20 -12.69
CA GLY A 31 3.31 -9.88 -12.81
C GLY A 31 3.98 -8.79 -11.96
N VAL A 32 5.13 -9.05 -11.34
CA VAL A 32 5.92 -7.99 -10.68
C VAL A 32 6.53 -7.07 -11.73
N VAL A 33 6.38 -5.76 -11.53
CA VAL A 33 6.96 -4.73 -12.39
C VAL A 33 7.74 -3.73 -11.53
N ILE A 34 9.04 -3.59 -11.80
CA ILE A 34 9.94 -2.62 -11.16
C ILE A 34 10.42 -1.62 -12.22
N GLY A 35 9.94 -0.38 -12.11
CA GLY A 35 10.21 0.68 -13.07
C GLY A 35 11.64 1.24 -13.00
N GLU A 36 12.03 1.94 -14.05
CA GLU A 36 13.39 2.44 -14.33
C GLU A 36 14.08 3.15 -13.18
N THR A 37 13.42 4.12 -12.57
CA THR A 37 14.01 4.97 -11.54
C THR A 37 13.68 4.49 -10.12
N SER A 38 13.20 3.25 -9.97
CA SER A 38 12.97 2.64 -8.65
C SER A 38 14.28 2.48 -7.89
N ILE A 39 14.22 2.74 -6.59
CA ILE A 39 15.31 2.46 -5.66
C ILE A 39 14.74 1.53 -4.60
N ILE A 40 15.38 0.39 -4.37
CA ILE A 40 14.95 -0.61 -3.39
C ILE A 40 16.09 -0.82 -2.41
N GLY A 41 15.80 -0.69 -1.13
CA GLY A 41 16.74 -0.90 -0.04
C GLY A 41 17.09 -2.38 0.17
N ASN A 42 17.60 -2.69 1.35
CA ASN A 42 18.03 -4.04 1.72
C ASN A 42 16.88 -4.80 2.39
N ASN A 43 16.89 -6.14 2.23
CA ASN A 43 15.96 -7.06 2.89
C ASN A 43 14.49 -6.70 2.60
N VAL A 44 14.18 -6.46 1.34
CA VAL A 44 12.82 -6.14 0.89
C VAL A 44 12.15 -7.40 0.35
N THR A 45 10.90 -7.62 0.73
CA THR A 45 10.07 -8.73 0.23
C THR A 45 8.96 -8.18 -0.65
N ILE A 46 8.83 -8.74 -1.86
CA ILE A 46 7.81 -8.36 -2.84
C ILE A 46 7.04 -9.61 -3.26
N TYR A 47 5.72 -9.55 -3.20
CA TYR A 47 4.85 -10.62 -3.69
C TYR A 47 4.41 -10.38 -5.14
N HIS A 48 3.75 -11.39 -5.74
CA HIS A 48 3.27 -11.34 -7.11
C HIS A 48 2.38 -10.13 -7.40
N GLY A 49 2.36 -9.68 -8.66
CA GLY A 49 1.50 -8.61 -9.14
C GLY A 49 1.83 -7.22 -8.59
N VAL A 50 2.91 -7.06 -7.84
CA VAL A 50 3.33 -5.76 -7.31
C VAL A 50 3.88 -4.89 -8.44
N THR A 51 3.48 -3.62 -8.46
CA THR A 51 4.02 -2.62 -9.39
C THR A 51 4.71 -1.49 -8.61
N LEU A 52 5.97 -1.24 -8.90
CA LEU A 52 6.69 -0.02 -8.55
C LEU A 52 6.71 0.88 -9.78
N GLY A 53 5.67 1.70 -9.95
CA GLY A 53 5.34 2.41 -11.18
C GLY A 53 5.40 3.93 -11.07
N GLY A 54 5.24 4.59 -12.22
CA GLY A 54 5.01 6.02 -12.31
C GLY A 54 3.51 6.36 -12.26
N THR A 55 3.18 7.64 -12.05
CA THR A 55 1.79 8.15 -12.04
C THR A 55 1.41 8.90 -13.31
N SER A 56 2.39 9.40 -14.04
CA SER A 56 2.14 10.20 -15.24
C SER A 56 2.22 9.35 -16.49
N PRO A 57 1.25 9.47 -17.42
CA PRO A 57 1.38 8.86 -18.73
C PRO A 57 2.58 9.45 -19.47
N SER A 58 3.17 8.67 -20.38
CA SER A 58 4.28 9.16 -21.20
C SER A 58 3.71 9.98 -22.38
N GLU A 59 3.22 11.17 -22.09
CA GLU A 59 2.79 12.12 -23.12
C GLU A 59 3.99 12.74 -23.86
N ASP A 60 5.10 12.89 -23.14
CA ASP A 60 6.38 13.30 -23.70
C ASP A 60 7.50 12.42 -23.13
N SER A 61 7.98 11.49 -23.94
CA SER A 61 9.04 10.57 -23.56
C SER A 61 10.38 11.26 -23.32
N VAL A 62 10.63 12.39 -23.94
CA VAL A 62 11.89 13.15 -23.79
C VAL A 62 11.95 13.84 -22.42
N SER A 63 10.85 14.41 -21.97
CA SER A 63 10.77 15.07 -20.64
C SER A 63 10.91 14.09 -19.46
N GLN A 64 10.69 12.81 -19.70
CA GLN A 64 10.78 11.76 -18.69
C GLN A 64 12.18 11.14 -18.55
N ILE A 65 13.08 11.41 -19.48
CA ILE A 65 14.47 10.92 -19.42
C ILE A 65 15.15 11.50 -18.19
N ASN A 66 15.79 10.64 -17.40
CA ASN A 66 16.49 10.99 -16.14
C ASN A 66 15.60 11.63 -15.05
N THR A 67 14.30 11.65 -15.21
CA THR A 67 13.38 12.18 -14.18
C THR A 67 12.98 11.07 -13.21
N LYS A 68 13.13 11.33 -11.90
CA LYS A 68 12.65 10.43 -10.86
C LYS A 68 11.13 10.33 -10.91
N ARG A 69 10.58 9.17 -11.27
CA ARG A 69 9.14 8.93 -11.45
C ARG A 69 8.63 7.65 -10.80
N HIS A 70 9.52 6.81 -10.27
CA HIS A 70 9.20 5.57 -9.59
C HIS A 70 9.60 5.65 -8.11
N PRO A 71 9.01 4.82 -7.24
CA PRO A 71 9.20 4.93 -5.80
C PRO A 71 10.61 4.60 -5.33
N THR A 72 10.90 5.08 -4.12
CA THR A 72 12.05 4.70 -3.31
C THR A 72 11.54 3.88 -2.13
N ILE A 73 12.00 2.65 -2.00
CA ILE A 73 11.62 1.70 -0.96
C ILE A 73 12.78 1.59 0.02
N GLY A 74 12.50 1.78 1.31
CA GLY A 74 13.46 1.65 2.40
C GLY A 74 13.87 0.19 2.68
N ASN A 75 14.55 -0.02 3.80
CA ASN A 75 15.00 -1.34 4.22
C ASN A 75 13.91 -2.10 4.98
N ASN A 76 13.96 -3.45 4.95
CA ASN A 76 13.03 -4.33 5.68
C ASN A 76 11.55 -4.09 5.33
N VAL A 77 11.24 -3.67 4.12
CA VAL A 77 9.87 -3.41 3.67
C VAL A 77 9.25 -4.68 3.10
N ILE A 78 7.97 -4.89 3.42
CA ILE A 78 7.17 -5.99 2.87
C ILE A 78 6.05 -5.39 2.03
N ILE A 79 5.96 -5.83 0.76
CA ILE A 79 4.95 -5.36 -0.18
C ILE A 79 4.07 -6.53 -0.58
N GLY A 80 2.82 -6.51 -0.11
CA GLY A 80 1.83 -7.55 -0.33
C GLY A 80 1.40 -7.68 -1.80
N SER A 81 0.85 -8.85 -2.13
CA SER A 81 0.47 -9.20 -3.50
C SER A 81 -0.45 -8.17 -4.16
N GLY A 82 -0.21 -7.87 -5.42
CA GLY A 82 -1.03 -6.94 -6.21
C GLY A 82 -0.94 -5.47 -5.80
N ALA A 83 -0.12 -5.11 -4.81
CA ALA A 83 0.01 -3.72 -4.38
C ALA A 83 0.63 -2.84 -5.48
N GLN A 84 0.10 -1.63 -5.61
CA GLN A 84 0.55 -0.62 -6.57
C GLN A 84 1.20 0.53 -5.81
N VAL A 85 2.51 0.71 -5.94
CA VAL A 85 3.27 1.82 -5.35
C VAL A 85 3.66 2.76 -6.47
N LEU A 86 3.03 3.92 -6.51
CA LEU A 86 3.02 4.75 -7.71
C LEU A 86 3.57 6.16 -7.45
N GLY A 87 4.45 6.59 -8.34
CA GLY A 87 5.05 7.91 -8.33
C GLY A 87 6.41 7.97 -7.64
N PRO A 88 7.03 9.16 -7.62
CA PRO A 88 8.35 9.38 -7.03
C PRO A 88 8.29 9.47 -5.48
N ILE A 89 7.46 8.66 -4.87
CA ILE A 89 7.21 8.62 -3.42
C ILE A 89 8.27 7.82 -2.69
N SER A 90 8.34 8.03 -1.38
CA SER A 90 9.24 7.33 -0.47
C SER A 90 8.46 6.44 0.52
N VAL A 91 8.88 5.20 0.65
CA VAL A 91 8.41 4.27 1.67
C VAL A 91 9.53 4.07 2.68
N GLY A 92 9.29 4.45 3.93
CA GLY A 92 10.27 4.36 5.01
C GLY A 92 10.66 2.94 5.38
N ASN A 93 11.66 2.80 6.25
CA ASN A 93 12.13 1.50 6.72
C ASN A 93 11.06 0.77 7.54
N ASN A 94 11.11 -0.57 7.52
CA ASN A 94 10.23 -1.46 8.31
C ASN A 94 8.74 -1.26 8.01
N CYS A 95 8.39 -0.71 6.86
CA CYS A 95 7.00 -0.52 6.44
C CYS A 95 6.40 -1.83 5.90
N LYS A 96 5.09 -1.92 6.01
CA LYS A 96 4.32 -3.03 5.46
C LYS A 96 3.18 -2.49 4.61
N ILE A 97 3.11 -2.94 3.36
CA ILE A 97 2.05 -2.56 2.43
C ILE A 97 1.17 -3.78 2.21
N GLY A 98 -0.12 -3.65 2.54
CA GLY A 98 -1.07 -4.74 2.41
C GLY A 98 -1.38 -5.09 0.96
N SER A 99 -1.87 -6.30 0.73
CA SER A 99 -2.23 -6.78 -0.61
C SER A 99 -3.26 -5.88 -1.29
N ASN A 100 -3.14 -5.71 -2.61
CA ASN A 100 -4.00 -4.87 -3.45
C ASN A 100 -4.13 -3.41 -2.98
N SER A 101 -3.19 -2.91 -2.20
CA SER A 101 -3.17 -1.51 -1.78
C SER A 101 -2.63 -0.60 -2.89
N VAL A 102 -3.16 0.62 -2.98
CA VAL A 102 -2.66 1.64 -3.91
C VAL A 102 -2.04 2.79 -3.13
N VAL A 103 -0.71 2.86 -3.18
CA VAL A 103 0.11 3.84 -2.47
C VAL A 103 0.54 4.93 -3.43
N THR A 104 0.13 6.17 -3.16
CA THR A 104 0.44 7.35 -3.98
C THR A 104 1.00 8.51 -3.16
N LYS A 105 1.32 8.27 -1.88
CA LYS A 105 1.91 9.27 -0.97
C LYS A 105 3.04 8.62 -0.18
N ASP A 106 3.94 9.45 0.33
CA ASP A 106 5.03 9.02 1.19
C ASP A 106 4.50 8.28 2.42
N ILE A 107 5.24 7.27 2.85
CA ILE A 107 4.97 6.50 4.07
C ILE A 107 6.17 6.65 4.99
N GLU A 108 5.94 7.12 6.21
CA GLU A 108 6.95 7.19 7.26
C GLU A 108 7.40 5.78 7.68
N GLU A 109 8.53 5.68 8.35
CA GLU A 109 9.06 4.40 8.81
C GLU A 109 8.18 3.71 9.87
N ASN A 110 8.29 2.39 9.96
CA ASN A 110 7.57 1.54 10.94
C ASN A 110 6.03 1.57 10.81
N ILE A 111 5.50 1.89 9.63
CA ILE A 111 4.07 2.01 9.39
C ILE A 111 3.57 0.87 8.51
N SER A 112 2.35 0.43 8.82
CA SER A 112 1.58 -0.46 7.94
C SER A 112 0.47 0.31 7.26
N VAL A 113 0.28 0.09 5.95
CA VAL A 113 -0.77 0.73 5.15
C VAL A 113 -1.57 -0.30 4.36
N VAL A 114 -2.87 -0.04 4.21
CA VAL A 114 -3.79 -0.91 3.45
C VAL A 114 -4.85 -0.09 2.71
N GLY A 115 -5.39 -0.64 1.65
CA GLY A 115 -6.58 -0.13 0.95
C GLY A 115 -6.28 0.73 -0.28
N ILE A 116 -7.35 1.26 -0.89
CA ILE A 116 -7.35 2.07 -2.11
C ILE A 116 -8.15 3.37 -1.86
N PRO A 117 -7.52 4.54 -1.75
CA PRO A 117 -6.07 4.74 -1.56
C PRO A 117 -5.59 4.16 -0.22
N ALA A 118 -4.30 3.79 -0.16
CA ALA A 118 -3.70 3.22 1.04
C ALA A 118 -3.73 4.21 2.20
N ARG A 119 -4.09 3.71 3.39
CA ARG A 119 -4.16 4.47 4.63
C ARG A 119 -3.45 3.71 5.74
N HIS A 120 -2.95 4.43 6.72
CA HIS A 120 -2.34 3.82 7.90
C HIS A 120 -3.34 2.91 8.60
N THR A 121 -2.88 1.73 9.00
CA THR A 121 -3.63 0.92 9.94
C THR A 121 -3.38 1.50 11.34
N SER A 122 -4.44 1.89 12.06
CA SER A 122 -4.32 2.25 13.46
C SER A 122 -3.75 1.06 14.23
N LYS A 123 -2.60 1.22 14.89
CA LYS A 123 -2.13 0.25 15.88
C LYS A 123 -3.18 0.18 16.98
N SER A 124 -3.91 -0.93 17.07
CA SER A 124 -4.49 -1.30 18.35
C SER A 124 -3.32 -1.69 19.25
N SER A 125 -3.25 -1.10 20.42
CA SER A 125 -2.12 -1.14 21.35
C SER A 125 -1.81 -2.54 21.95
N ASN A 126 -2.36 -3.62 21.41
CA ASN A 126 -2.24 -4.96 21.97
C ASN A 126 -1.86 -6.07 20.96
N ASP A 127 -1.56 -5.75 19.70
CA ASP A 127 -1.25 -6.79 18.72
C ASP A 127 0.22 -6.76 18.31
N SER A 128 1.04 -7.55 19.00
CA SER A 128 2.30 -8.11 18.50
C SER A 128 2.06 -9.17 17.41
N GLU A 129 0.87 -9.18 16.79
CA GLU A 129 0.50 -10.18 15.81
C GLU A 129 1.16 -9.94 14.47
N SER A 130 1.70 -11.03 13.94
CA SER A 130 2.32 -11.14 12.64
C SER A 130 1.46 -10.51 11.55
N PHE A 131 2.05 -9.57 10.80
CA PHE A 131 1.46 -9.05 9.56
C PHE A 131 1.13 -10.22 8.63
N ALA A 132 -0.15 -10.45 8.40
CA ALA A 132 -0.57 -11.35 7.35
C ALA A 132 -0.41 -10.63 6.00
N ALA A 133 0.41 -11.17 5.10
CA ALA A 133 0.69 -10.60 3.78
C ALA A 133 -0.58 -10.36 2.93
N TYR A 134 -1.68 -10.96 3.32
CA TYR A 134 -2.99 -10.83 2.67
C TYR A 134 -3.90 -9.75 3.26
N GLY A 135 -3.39 -8.87 4.12
CA GLY A 135 -4.17 -7.75 4.68
C GLY A 135 -5.32 -8.18 5.63
N LEU A 136 -5.36 -9.45 6.01
CA LEU A 136 -6.32 -9.94 7.00
C LEU A 136 -5.78 -9.58 8.39
N THR A 137 -6.03 -8.36 8.83
CA THR A 137 -5.91 -8.03 10.24
C THR A 137 -7.14 -8.58 10.94
N SER A 138 -6.96 -9.37 12.00
CA SER A 138 -8.03 -9.78 12.91
C SER A 138 -8.59 -8.60 13.74
N GLY A 139 -8.27 -7.36 13.35
CA GLY A 139 -8.76 -6.13 13.96
C GLY A 139 -10.22 -5.87 13.58
N LYS A 140 -11.05 -5.48 14.55
CA LYS A 140 -12.42 -5.00 14.34
C LYS A 140 -12.41 -3.97 13.21
N ASP A 141 -13.22 -4.22 12.19
CA ASP A 141 -13.42 -3.28 11.09
C ASP A 141 -13.82 -1.92 11.68
N SER A 142 -12.91 -0.95 11.60
CA SER A 142 -13.15 0.40 12.13
C SER A 142 -14.40 1.05 11.55
N ARG A 143 -14.81 0.66 10.33
CA ARG A 143 -16.04 1.10 9.69
C ARG A 143 -17.27 0.52 10.42
N LYS A 144 -17.20 -0.74 10.83
CA LYS A 144 -18.28 -1.38 11.60
C LYS A 144 -18.49 -0.68 12.94
N THR A 145 -17.42 -0.35 13.65
CA THR A 145 -17.48 0.40 14.91
C THR A 145 -18.05 1.82 14.71
N ILE A 146 -17.66 2.51 13.64
CA ILE A 146 -18.22 3.83 13.31
C ILE A 146 -19.72 3.73 13.02
N VAL A 147 -20.15 2.75 12.22
CA VAL A 147 -21.56 2.53 11.90
C VAL A 147 -22.35 2.18 13.17
N GLU A 148 -21.83 1.32 14.03
CA GLU A 148 -22.48 0.98 15.32
C GLU A 148 -22.63 2.21 16.22
N ASN A 149 -21.65 3.10 16.29
CA ASN A 149 -21.74 4.34 17.04
C ASN A 149 -22.76 5.30 16.44
N LEU A 150 -22.78 5.47 15.11
CA LEU A 150 -23.76 6.30 14.42
C LEU A 150 -25.19 5.79 14.61
N ILE A 151 -25.40 4.48 14.65
CA ILE A 151 -26.71 3.88 14.93
C ILE A 151 -27.15 4.24 16.36
N LYS A 152 -26.27 4.11 17.36
CA LYS A 152 -26.57 4.48 18.75
C LYS A 152 -26.90 5.96 18.90
N ASP A 153 -26.12 6.84 18.27
CA ASP A 153 -26.38 8.27 18.32
C ASP A 153 -27.72 8.63 17.69
N ASN A 154 -28.09 7.96 16.60
CA ASN A 154 -29.39 8.14 15.94
C ASN A 154 -30.56 7.69 16.83
N GLU A 155 -30.42 6.58 17.55
CA GLU A 155 -31.42 6.11 18.51
C GLU A 155 -31.60 7.10 19.68
N ILE A 156 -30.50 7.67 20.19
CA ILE A 156 -30.55 8.69 21.24
C ILE A 156 -31.26 9.95 20.75
N LEU A 157 -30.96 10.39 19.52
CA LEU A 157 -31.60 11.55 18.92
C LEU A 157 -33.13 11.33 18.71
N LYS A 158 -33.53 10.16 18.25
CA LYS A 158 -34.94 9.81 18.09
C LYS A 158 -35.68 9.89 19.42
N LYS A 159 -35.16 9.34 20.50
CA LYS A 159 -35.77 9.41 21.83
C LYS A 159 -35.89 10.84 22.34
N ARG A 160 -34.89 11.70 22.07
CA ARG A 160 -34.95 13.12 22.43
C ARG A 160 -36.04 13.88 21.67
N ILE A 161 -36.20 13.57 20.39
CA ILE A 161 -37.26 14.16 19.56
C ILE A 161 -38.62 13.75 20.11
N GLU A 162 -38.85 12.46 20.40
CA GLU A 162 -40.08 11.96 20.99
C GLU A 162 -40.41 12.62 22.33
N ASP A 163 -39.42 12.83 23.21
CA ASP A 163 -39.59 13.52 24.49
C ASP A 163 -39.96 14.99 24.31
N ILE A 164 -39.34 15.67 23.37
CA ILE A 164 -39.69 17.08 23.04
C ILE A 164 -41.10 17.16 22.46
N GLU A 165 -41.48 16.30 21.55
CA GLU A 165 -42.82 16.27 20.96
C GLU A 165 -43.90 15.98 21.99
N SER A 166 -43.61 15.14 23.00
CA SER A 166 -44.50 14.83 24.10
C SER A 166 -44.75 16.04 25.02
N LYS A 167 -43.74 16.92 25.16
CA LYS A 167 -43.81 18.14 25.99
C LYS A 167 -44.46 19.35 25.29
N LEU A 168 -44.60 19.26 23.98
CA LEU A 168 -45.26 20.32 23.16
C LEU A 168 -46.73 20.07 22.92
N LYS A 169 -47.27 18.93 23.33
CA LYS A 169 -48.70 18.58 23.37
C LYS A 169 -49.27 18.88 24.76
#